data_d64f99a46dc5eccce6c65a0c8410733a
#
_entry.id   d64f99a46dc5eccce6c65a0c8410733a
#
_cell.length_a   1.000
_cell.length_b   1.000
_cell.length_c   1.000
_cell.angle_alpha   90.00
_cell.angle_beta   90.00
_cell.angle_gamma   90.00
#
_symmetry.space_group_name_H-M   'P 1'
#
loop_
_entity.id
_entity.type
_entity.pdbx_description
1 polymer ?
#
loop_
_entity_poly.entity_id
_entity_poly.type
_entity_poly.pdbx_seq_one_letter_code
_entity_poly.pdbx_strand_id
1 'polypeptide(L)'
;MKRNTLFKLFTLGLLALSQSACENAEYESVDNLIYINEASSAKAEEVTLQDEGSTRTSVTVRLAKALDHDVTAELFLDEEALAAYNRKNETVYKAIAAEHVTFPKEVKIAAGSVSANPINIDIASFEAEGGAQYALPIAIRNANGVAKAEASSSFLLVLVKPLKQPVPKFTYANAMQAAPEGDWGLSLTNYTLEWWVKMSNFSINNQAIFNSGSGDSELYIRFGDLVYSNQSGSGYLNNFLQVKTMGGQFDTGDPNTSGLEANVWYHFAITYDAASGTSTLYKNGTAIASLTSAVGQPMIINKLQMVSSGQQYFRDKCELCQVRLWNVTRTANQIKKNMYKEVNYTDKNLILYLPMNEGEGNTTLKDVTGNGHDVQVGNMSSDGSSSFTWATYSFAQ
;
A
#
# COMPACT_ATOMS: atom_id res chain seq x y z
N MET A 1 -2.14 -75.57 -14.35
CA MET A 1 -3.57 -75.18 -14.31
C MET A 1 -4.02 -74.81 -12.90
N LYS A 2 -3.26 -74.06 -12.08
CA LYS A 2 -3.68 -73.61 -10.73
C LYS A 2 -3.49 -72.13 -10.48
N ARG A 3 -3.11 -71.37 -11.50
CA ARG A 3 -2.82 -69.90 -11.33
C ARG A 3 -3.97 -68.98 -11.75
N ASN A 4 -4.93 -69.47 -12.53
CA ASN A 4 -6.02 -68.64 -13.05
C ASN A 4 -7.28 -68.61 -12.15
N THR A 5 -7.41 -69.49 -11.19
CA THR A 5 -8.58 -69.57 -10.31
C THR A 5 -8.46 -68.60 -9.13
N LEU A 6 -7.23 -68.32 -8.66
CA LEU A 6 -7.00 -67.34 -7.59
C LEU A 6 -7.25 -65.88 -8.05
N PHE A 7 -6.93 -65.61 -9.33
CA PHE A 7 -7.11 -64.25 -9.87
C PHE A 7 -8.58 -63.91 -10.11
N LYS A 8 -9.43 -64.91 -10.41
CA LYS A 8 -10.87 -64.70 -10.58
C LYS A 8 -11.65 -64.53 -9.27
N LEU A 9 -11.16 -65.12 -8.16
CA LEU A 9 -11.74 -64.89 -6.84
C LEU A 9 -11.37 -63.52 -6.26
N PHE A 10 -10.19 -62.99 -6.59
CA PHE A 10 -9.77 -61.66 -6.12
C PHE A 10 -10.49 -60.53 -6.85
N THR A 11 -10.80 -60.72 -8.14
CA THR A 11 -11.60 -59.73 -8.93
C THR A 11 -13.08 -59.72 -8.56
N LEU A 12 -13.66 -60.85 -8.15
CA LEU A 12 -15.05 -60.88 -7.70
C LEU A 12 -15.21 -60.30 -6.27
N GLY A 13 -14.20 -60.42 -5.41
CA GLY A 13 -14.18 -59.80 -4.08
C GLY A 13 -14.02 -58.30 -4.09
N LEU A 14 -13.34 -57.71 -5.10
CA LEU A 14 -13.18 -56.29 -5.24
C LEU A 14 -14.43 -55.60 -5.82
N LEU A 15 -15.26 -56.31 -6.63
CA LEU A 15 -16.50 -55.76 -7.17
C LEU A 15 -17.66 -55.79 -6.15
N ALA A 16 -17.60 -56.64 -5.11
CA ALA A 16 -18.64 -56.72 -4.07
C ALA A 16 -18.43 -55.65 -2.97
N LEU A 17 -17.21 -55.04 -2.82
CA LEU A 17 -16.94 -54.00 -1.86
C LEU A 17 -17.24 -52.59 -2.39
N SER A 18 -17.55 -52.42 -3.66
CA SER A 18 -17.87 -51.11 -4.26
C SER A 18 -19.34 -50.76 -4.25
N GLN A 19 -20.23 -51.62 -3.76
CA GLN A 19 -21.68 -51.37 -3.72
C GLN A 19 -22.20 -50.96 -2.33
N SER A 20 -21.39 -50.98 -1.28
CA SER A 20 -21.86 -50.65 0.07
C SER A 20 -21.39 -49.27 0.58
N ALA A 21 -20.86 -48.40 -0.30
CA ALA A 21 -20.33 -47.09 0.10
C ALA A 21 -21.28 -45.90 -0.26
N CYS A 22 -22.51 -46.15 -0.71
CA CYS A 22 -23.41 -45.10 -1.19
C CYS A 22 -24.77 -44.99 -0.49
N GLU A 23 -24.97 -45.51 0.70
CA GLU A 23 -26.29 -45.45 1.32
C GLU A 23 -26.41 -44.85 2.71
N ASN A 24 -25.40 -44.18 3.24
CA ASN A 24 -25.54 -43.40 4.49
C ASN A 24 -24.80 -42.04 4.46
N ALA A 25 -24.96 -41.30 3.39
CA ALA A 25 -24.85 -39.85 3.50
C ALA A 25 -26.20 -39.33 3.95
N GLU A 26 -26.51 -39.37 5.23
CA GLU A 26 -27.50 -38.49 5.81
C GLU A 26 -27.00 -37.06 5.53
N TYR A 27 -27.52 -36.43 4.48
CA TYR A 27 -27.40 -35.00 4.29
C TYR A 27 -28.24 -34.39 5.43
N GLU A 28 -27.58 -34.10 6.56
CA GLU A 28 -28.16 -33.20 7.53
C GLU A 28 -28.60 -31.96 6.77
N SER A 29 -29.86 -31.58 6.96
CA SER A 29 -30.37 -30.38 6.30
C SER A 29 -29.49 -29.21 6.78
N VAL A 30 -28.69 -28.67 5.88
CA VAL A 30 -27.88 -27.47 6.20
C VAL A 30 -28.84 -26.46 6.78
N ASP A 31 -28.61 -26.07 8.04
CA ASP A 31 -29.42 -25.06 8.70
C ASP A 31 -29.48 -23.80 7.86
N ASN A 32 -30.63 -23.17 7.86
CA ASN A 32 -30.78 -21.92 7.14
C ASN A 32 -29.96 -20.83 7.84
N LEU A 33 -29.07 -20.16 7.12
CA LEU A 33 -28.20 -19.13 7.63
C LEU A 33 -28.48 -17.82 6.92
N ILE A 34 -28.37 -16.71 7.67
CA ILE A 34 -28.37 -15.36 7.11
C ILE A 34 -26.95 -14.82 7.03
N TYR A 35 -26.60 -14.12 5.94
CA TYR A 35 -25.26 -13.62 5.70
C TYR A 35 -25.26 -12.39 4.79
N ILE A 36 -24.15 -11.65 4.79
CA ILE A 36 -23.83 -10.61 3.81
C ILE A 36 -23.18 -11.28 2.61
N ASN A 37 -23.77 -11.12 1.43
CA ASN A 37 -23.35 -11.81 0.20
C ASN A 37 -21.90 -11.52 -0.17
N GLU A 38 -21.47 -10.26 -0.08
CA GLU A 38 -20.13 -9.79 -0.39
C GLU A 38 -19.09 -10.44 0.55
N ALA A 39 -19.46 -10.66 1.83
CA ALA A 39 -18.62 -11.31 2.83
C ALA A 39 -18.36 -12.81 2.58
N SER A 40 -19.09 -13.43 1.63
CA SER A 40 -18.88 -14.82 1.22
C SER A 40 -17.65 -15.01 0.34
N SER A 41 -17.26 -13.99 -0.43
CA SER A 41 -16.12 -14.02 -1.35
C SER A 41 -14.89 -13.30 -0.80
N ALA A 42 -15.08 -12.20 -0.07
CA ALA A 42 -14.01 -11.41 0.53
C ALA A 42 -14.45 -10.90 1.91
N LYS A 43 -13.51 -10.52 2.78
CA LYS A 43 -13.86 -9.94 4.10
C LYS A 43 -13.89 -8.42 4.08
N ALA A 44 -13.34 -7.82 3.04
CA ALA A 44 -13.33 -6.38 2.86
C ALA A 44 -13.30 -6.03 1.37
N GLU A 45 -13.82 -4.85 1.06
CA GLU A 45 -13.77 -4.21 -0.25
C GLU A 45 -13.37 -2.74 -0.09
N GLU A 46 -12.62 -2.20 -1.05
CA GLU A 46 -12.27 -0.78 -1.06
C GLU A 46 -13.37 0.05 -1.72
N VAL A 47 -13.77 1.13 -1.02
CA VAL A 47 -14.71 2.12 -1.52
C VAL A 47 -13.99 3.44 -1.67
N THR A 48 -13.84 3.91 -2.90
CA THR A 48 -13.22 5.20 -3.21
C THR A 48 -14.19 6.33 -2.87
N LEU A 49 -13.81 7.18 -1.94
CA LEU A 49 -14.59 8.35 -1.53
C LEU A 49 -14.45 9.48 -2.55
N GLN A 50 -15.53 10.23 -2.72
CA GLN A 50 -15.50 11.51 -3.42
C GLN A 50 -14.91 12.59 -2.51
N ASP A 51 -14.22 13.57 -3.09
CA ASP A 51 -13.64 14.70 -2.34
C ASP A 51 -14.73 15.56 -1.67
N GLU A 52 -15.89 15.70 -2.31
CA GLU A 52 -17.03 16.46 -1.82
C GLU A 52 -18.33 15.68 -1.99
N GLY A 53 -19.33 16.00 -1.16
CA GLY A 53 -20.65 15.40 -1.22
C GLY A 53 -20.73 14.04 -0.54
N SER A 54 -21.24 13.03 -1.21
CA SER A 54 -21.37 11.67 -0.67
C SER A 54 -21.02 10.60 -1.69
N THR A 55 -20.46 9.51 -1.20
CA THR A 55 -20.19 8.28 -1.96
C THR A 55 -21.25 7.26 -1.62
N ARG A 56 -21.87 6.64 -2.63
CA ARG A 56 -22.85 5.56 -2.45
C ARG A 56 -22.24 4.23 -2.81
N THR A 57 -22.43 3.25 -1.91
CA THR A 57 -22.15 1.84 -2.14
C THR A 57 -23.33 0.99 -1.65
N SER A 58 -23.24 -0.33 -1.76
CA SER A 58 -24.32 -1.22 -1.27
C SER A 58 -23.76 -2.56 -0.81
N VAL A 59 -24.53 -3.22 0.07
CA VAL A 59 -24.34 -4.62 0.44
C VAL A 59 -25.66 -5.36 0.30
N THR A 60 -25.61 -6.69 0.16
CA THR A 60 -26.78 -7.54 -0.02
C THR A 60 -26.85 -8.58 1.08
N VAL A 61 -27.98 -8.62 1.83
CA VAL A 61 -28.23 -9.65 2.83
C VAL A 61 -28.98 -10.81 2.19
N ARG A 62 -28.55 -12.04 2.47
CA ARG A 62 -29.11 -13.26 1.90
C ARG A 62 -29.39 -14.35 2.93
N LEU A 63 -30.30 -15.26 2.58
CA LEU A 63 -30.50 -16.53 3.26
C LEU A 63 -29.88 -17.67 2.43
N ALA A 64 -29.44 -18.72 3.08
CA ALA A 64 -28.99 -19.94 2.41
C ALA A 64 -30.12 -20.66 1.69
N LYS A 65 -31.36 -20.61 2.24
CA LYS A 65 -32.60 -21.17 1.65
C LYS A 65 -33.74 -20.19 1.84
N ALA A 66 -34.72 -20.20 0.90
CA ALA A 66 -35.95 -19.46 1.06
C ALA A 66 -36.77 -20.00 2.24
N LEU A 67 -37.47 -19.10 2.93
CA LEU A 67 -38.40 -19.41 4.00
C LEU A 67 -39.83 -19.02 3.55
N ASP A 68 -40.85 -19.63 4.17
CA ASP A 68 -42.26 -19.38 3.89
C ASP A 68 -42.79 -18.12 4.60
N HIS A 69 -41.96 -17.43 5.33
CA HIS A 69 -42.29 -16.20 6.05
C HIS A 69 -41.19 -15.14 5.82
N ASP A 70 -41.52 -13.90 6.14
CA ASP A 70 -40.58 -12.78 6.06
C ASP A 70 -39.52 -12.90 7.13
N VAL A 71 -38.26 -12.58 6.77
CA VAL A 71 -37.14 -12.46 7.71
C VAL A 71 -36.69 -11.02 7.76
N THR A 72 -36.65 -10.46 8.99
CA THR A 72 -36.11 -9.12 9.25
C THR A 72 -34.82 -9.26 10.10
N ALA A 73 -33.77 -8.57 9.68
CA ALA A 73 -32.52 -8.50 10.43
C ALA A 73 -32.11 -7.06 10.68
N GLU A 74 -31.40 -6.81 11.77
CA GLU A 74 -30.82 -5.51 12.08
C GLU A 74 -29.42 -5.39 11.46
N LEU A 75 -29.13 -4.17 10.97
CA LEU A 75 -27.82 -3.76 10.49
C LEU A 75 -27.18 -2.81 11.51
N PHE A 76 -25.89 -3.01 11.78
CA PHE A 76 -25.14 -2.16 12.73
C PHE A 76 -23.66 -2.10 12.34
N LEU A 77 -22.92 -1.17 12.98
CA LEU A 77 -21.47 -1.09 12.85
C LEU A 77 -20.82 -1.96 13.93
N ASP A 78 -20.00 -2.91 13.52
CA ASP A 78 -19.35 -3.91 14.40
C ASP A 78 -17.87 -3.57 14.55
N GLU A 79 -17.55 -2.79 15.59
CA GLU A 79 -16.17 -2.41 15.91
C GLU A 79 -15.31 -3.61 16.35
N GLU A 80 -15.91 -4.67 16.92
CA GLU A 80 -15.18 -5.88 17.28
C GLU A 80 -14.72 -6.64 16.03
N ALA A 81 -15.56 -6.72 15.00
CA ALA A 81 -15.20 -7.29 13.70
C ALA A 81 -14.07 -6.49 13.04
N LEU A 82 -14.10 -5.15 13.15
CA LEU A 82 -13.00 -4.29 12.67
C LEU A 82 -11.71 -4.56 13.45
N ALA A 83 -11.76 -4.62 14.76
CA ALA A 83 -10.59 -4.92 15.58
C ALA A 83 -10.00 -6.30 15.28
N ALA A 84 -10.86 -7.31 15.07
CA ALA A 84 -10.44 -8.64 14.67
C ALA A 84 -9.76 -8.65 13.28
N TYR A 85 -10.35 -7.91 12.32
CA TYR A 85 -9.78 -7.74 10.99
C TYR A 85 -8.40 -7.08 11.04
N ASN A 86 -8.26 -5.97 11.81
CA ASN A 86 -7.00 -5.26 11.98
C ASN A 86 -5.90 -6.18 12.54
N ARG A 87 -6.20 -6.95 13.59
CA ARG A 87 -5.23 -7.91 14.15
C ARG A 87 -4.79 -8.97 13.14
N LYS A 88 -5.74 -9.51 12.38
CA LYS A 88 -5.48 -10.59 11.41
C LYS A 88 -4.68 -10.11 10.19
N ASN A 89 -4.92 -8.87 9.74
CA ASN A 89 -4.36 -8.35 8.50
C ASN A 89 -3.25 -7.32 8.73
N GLU A 90 -2.84 -7.11 10.00
CA GLU A 90 -1.83 -6.13 10.39
C GLU A 90 -2.16 -4.71 9.88
N THR A 91 -3.44 -4.34 9.98
CA THR A 91 -3.95 -3.01 9.61
C THR A 91 -4.34 -2.20 10.83
N VAL A 92 -4.52 -0.89 10.67
CA VAL A 92 -4.85 0.06 11.75
C VAL A 92 -6.06 0.92 11.38
N TYR A 93 -7.04 0.34 10.69
CA TYR A 93 -8.25 1.07 10.33
C TYR A 93 -9.02 1.54 11.56
N LYS A 94 -9.47 2.79 11.54
CA LYS A 94 -10.44 3.35 12.49
C LYS A 94 -11.86 3.13 11.98
N ALA A 95 -12.80 2.91 12.88
CA ALA A 95 -14.20 2.96 12.49
C ALA A 95 -14.57 4.38 12.03
N ILE A 96 -15.33 4.49 10.92
CA ILE A 96 -15.89 5.77 10.53
C ILE A 96 -16.93 6.21 11.55
N ALA A 97 -16.96 7.52 11.87
CA ALA A 97 -17.95 8.07 12.79
C ALA A 97 -19.37 7.96 12.20
N ALA A 98 -20.34 7.62 13.05
CA ALA A 98 -21.71 7.32 12.64
C ALA A 98 -22.41 8.49 11.92
N GLU A 99 -22.02 9.74 12.21
CA GLU A 99 -22.53 10.94 11.57
C GLU A 99 -22.19 11.07 10.08
N HIS A 100 -21.15 10.37 9.61
CA HIS A 100 -20.74 10.39 8.21
C HIS A 100 -21.40 9.26 7.40
N VAL A 101 -22.23 8.39 8.03
CA VAL A 101 -22.77 7.22 7.36
C VAL A 101 -24.29 7.16 7.51
N THR A 102 -24.98 6.94 6.40
CA THR A 102 -26.41 6.72 6.40
C THR A 102 -26.73 5.38 5.71
N PHE A 103 -27.42 4.49 6.43
CA PHE A 103 -27.95 3.23 5.90
C PHE A 103 -29.18 2.79 6.69
N PRO A 104 -30.11 1.97 6.09
CA PRO A 104 -31.23 1.40 6.81
C PRO A 104 -30.78 0.56 8.00
N LYS A 105 -31.42 0.74 9.16
CA LYS A 105 -31.10 -0.05 10.36
C LYS A 105 -31.67 -1.47 10.32
N GLU A 106 -32.65 -1.70 9.46
CA GLU A 106 -33.31 -3.00 9.25
C GLU A 106 -33.30 -3.37 7.78
N VAL A 107 -33.23 -4.65 7.50
CA VAL A 107 -33.36 -5.25 6.17
C VAL A 107 -34.36 -6.37 6.23
N LYS A 108 -35.22 -6.44 5.21
CA LYS A 108 -36.28 -7.46 5.08
C LYS A 108 -36.02 -8.33 3.87
N ILE A 109 -36.08 -9.64 4.06
CA ILE A 109 -36.17 -10.66 3.01
C ILE A 109 -37.58 -11.19 3.00
N ALA A 110 -38.27 -11.04 1.88
CA ALA A 110 -39.68 -11.47 1.76
C ALA A 110 -39.82 -13.00 1.74
N ALA A 111 -40.94 -13.50 2.19
CA ALA A 111 -41.33 -14.92 2.08
C ALA A 111 -41.12 -15.44 0.65
N GLY A 112 -40.51 -16.61 0.52
CA GLY A 112 -40.18 -17.23 -0.77
C GLY A 112 -38.89 -16.67 -1.45
N SER A 113 -38.26 -15.62 -0.90
CA SER A 113 -37.02 -15.04 -1.42
C SER A 113 -35.81 -15.53 -0.62
N VAL A 114 -34.65 -15.57 -1.27
CA VAL A 114 -33.32 -15.82 -0.64
C VAL A 114 -32.50 -14.56 -0.53
N SER A 115 -32.97 -13.41 -1.00
CA SER A 115 -32.19 -12.17 -1.05
C SER A 115 -33.06 -10.97 -0.72
N ALA A 116 -32.53 -10.07 0.07
CA ALA A 116 -33.03 -8.71 0.17
C ALA A 116 -32.70 -7.89 -1.07
N ASN A 117 -33.37 -6.75 -1.25
CA ASN A 117 -32.88 -5.71 -2.16
C ASN A 117 -31.54 -5.20 -1.69
N PRO A 118 -30.64 -4.72 -2.59
CA PRO A 118 -29.39 -4.09 -2.23
C PRO A 118 -29.63 -2.95 -1.23
N ILE A 119 -28.85 -2.95 -0.17
CA ILE A 119 -28.92 -1.96 0.92
C ILE A 119 -27.96 -0.85 0.57
N ASN A 120 -28.49 0.31 0.21
CA ASN A 120 -27.67 1.47 -0.08
C ASN A 120 -27.03 2.03 1.21
N ILE A 121 -25.77 2.35 1.11
CA ILE A 121 -24.95 2.98 2.15
C ILE A 121 -24.43 4.27 1.56
N ASP A 122 -24.81 5.41 2.13
CA ASP A 122 -24.32 6.72 1.76
C ASP A 122 -23.26 7.16 2.78
N ILE A 123 -22.09 7.51 2.28
CA ILE A 123 -20.94 7.94 3.07
C ILE A 123 -20.63 9.39 2.71
N ALA A 124 -20.86 10.32 3.63
CA ALA A 124 -20.53 11.73 3.45
C ALA A 124 -19.00 11.91 3.40
N SER A 125 -18.53 12.88 2.61
CA SER A 125 -17.12 13.25 2.62
C SER A 125 -16.72 13.77 4.02
N PHE A 126 -15.49 13.43 4.44
CA PHE A 126 -14.91 13.87 5.72
C PHE A 126 -13.40 14.01 5.58
N GLU A 127 -12.80 14.79 6.47
CA GLU A 127 -11.35 14.89 6.53
C GLU A 127 -10.77 13.81 7.45
N ALA A 128 -9.76 13.10 6.94
CA ALA A 128 -9.04 12.09 7.71
C ALA A 128 -8.02 12.77 8.62
N GLU A 129 -8.10 12.53 9.93
CA GLU A 129 -7.15 13.07 10.89
C GLU A 129 -5.79 12.36 10.80
N GLY A 130 -4.71 13.12 10.64
CA GLY A 130 -3.34 12.62 10.71
C GLY A 130 -3.06 11.44 9.77
N GLY A 131 -3.63 11.41 8.57
CA GLY A 131 -3.48 10.31 7.62
C GLY A 131 -4.13 8.99 8.09
N ALA A 132 -5.03 9.02 9.08
CA ALA A 132 -5.73 7.84 9.54
C ALA A 132 -6.55 7.21 8.41
N GLN A 133 -6.53 5.90 8.33
CA GLN A 133 -7.33 5.13 7.39
C GLN A 133 -8.60 4.63 8.08
N TYR A 134 -9.72 4.73 7.38
CA TYR A 134 -11.03 4.40 7.95
C TYR A 134 -11.67 3.20 7.25
N ALA A 135 -12.49 2.48 8.00
CA ALA A 135 -13.37 1.45 7.46
C ALA A 135 -14.74 1.53 8.08
N LEU A 136 -15.74 1.04 7.35
CA LEU A 136 -17.11 0.88 7.81
C LEU A 136 -17.37 -0.62 8.01
N PRO A 137 -17.39 -1.09 9.28
CA PRO A 137 -17.65 -2.51 9.59
C PRO A 137 -19.14 -2.78 9.70
N ILE A 138 -19.81 -3.09 8.58
CA ILE A 138 -21.23 -3.41 8.59
C ILE A 138 -21.47 -4.87 8.98
N ALA A 139 -22.44 -5.13 9.83
CA ALA A 139 -22.79 -6.47 10.31
C ALA A 139 -24.30 -6.64 10.51
N ILE A 140 -24.71 -7.92 10.65
CA ILE A 140 -26.09 -8.34 10.86
C ILE A 140 -26.26 -8.90 12.26
N ARG A 141 -27.41 -8.59 12.92
CA ARG A 141 -27.86 -9.22 14.16
C ARG A 141 -29.38 -9.37 14.17
N ASN A 142 -29.90 -10.12 15.13
CA ASN A 142 -31.35 -10.26 15.44
C ASN A 142 -32.21 -10.66 14.21
N ALA A 143 -31.88 -11.78 13.57
CA ALA A 143 -32.54 -12.20 12.33
C ALA A 143 -33.74 -13.15 12.58
N ASN A 144 -34.73 -12.78 13.37
CA ASN A 144 -35.99 -13.51 13.60
C ASN A 144 -35.83 -15.05 13.75
N GLY A 145 -34.88 -15.49 14.58
CA GLY A 145 -34.60 -16.92 14.82
C GLY A 145 -33.76 -17.62 13.75
N VAL A 146 -33.36 -16.94 12.69
CA VAL A 146 -32.42 -17.48 11.71
C VAL A 146 -31.00 -17.26 12.22
N ALA A 147 -30.19 -18.33 12.27
CA ALA A 147 -28.79 -18.25 12.70
C ALA A 147 -27.94 -17.45 11.70
N LYS A 148 -26.95 -16.73 12.18
CA LYS A 148 -25.97 -16.04 11.34
C LYS A 148 -24.89 -16.99 10.83
N ALA A 149 -24.46 -16.83 9.61
CA ALA A 149 -23.22 -17.43 9.14
C ALA A 149 -22.05 -16.63 9.72
N GLU A 150 -21.46 -17.05 10.82
CA GLU A 150 -20.43 -16.31 11.59
C GLU A 150 -19.31 -15.78 10.67
N ALA A 151 -18.86 -16.60 9.72
CA ALA A 151 -17.82 -16.20 8.79
C ALA A 151 -18.27 -15.10 7.80
N SER A 152 -19.55 -14.85 7.62
CA SER A 152 -20.08 -13.91 6.61
C SER A 152 -21.18 -12.99 7.16
N SER A 153 -21.26 -12.85 8.50
CA SER A 153 -22.20 -11.96 9.16
C SER A 153 -21.71 -10.52 9.27
N SER A 154 -20.44 -10.26 8.96
CA SER A 154 -19.85 -8.93 8.93
C SER A 154 -19.01 -8.73 7.67
N PHE A 155 -18.94 -7.49 7.18
CA PHE A 155 -18.19 -7.07 6.00
C PHE A 155 -17.58 -5.69 6.22
N LEU A 156 -16.33 -5.48 5.77
CA LEU A 156 -15.65 -4.20 5.87
C LEU A 156 -15.65 -3.47 4.53
N LEU A 157 -16.15 -2.25 4.53
CA LEU A 157 -15.93 -1.29 3.45
C LEU A 157 -14.75 -0.41 3.85
N VAL A 158 -13.59 -0.66 3.25
CA VAL A 158 -12.36 0.12 3.49
C VAL A 158 -12.45 1.41 2.69
N LEU A 159 -12.45 2.54 3.39
CA LEU A 159 -12.67 3.85 2.79
C LEU A 159 -11.34 4.41 2.25
N VAL A 160 -11.27 4.63 0.96
CA VAL A 160 -10.07 5.11 0.27
C VAL A 160 -10.31 6.50 -0.28
N LYS A 161 -9.56 7.47 0.20
CA LYS A 161 -9.49 8.79 -0.41
C LYS A 161 -8.31 8.78 -1.40
N PRO A 162 -8.53 9.07 -2.69
CA PRO A 162 -7.44 9.17 -3.66
C PRO A 162 -6.41 10.20 -3.21
N LEU A 163 -5.12 9.87 -3.35
CA LEU A 163 -4.05 10.81 -3.05
C LEU A 163 -4.04 11.91 -4.12
N LYS A 164 -4.52 13.08 -3.77
CA LYS A 164 -4.53 14.27 -4.63
C LYS A 164 -3.91 15.44 -3.86
N GLN A 165 -2.82 15.97 -4.38
CA GLN A 165 -2.07 17.01 -3.68
C GLN A 165 -1.28 17.91 -4.61
N PRO A 166 -0.93 19.15 -4.18
CA PRO A 166 0.17 19.89 -4.77
C PRO A 166 1.47 19.12 -4.62
N VAL A 167 2.37 19.23 -5.58
CA VAL A 167 3.71 18.63 -5.56
C VAL A 167 4.72 19.67 -6.03
N PRO A 168 5.84 19.85 -5.31
CA PRO A 168 6.89 20.78 -5.71
C PRO A 168 7.73 20.21 -6.85
N LYS A 169 8.16 21.10 -7.74
CA LYS A 169 9.07 20.80 -8.85
C LYS A 169 10.40 21.47 -8.60
N PHE A 170 11.38 20.71 -8.20
CA PHE A 170 12.71 21.16 -7.80
C PHE A 170 13.69 21.24 -8.97
N THR A 171 14.72 22.07 -8.77
CA THR A 171 15.93 22.18 -9.59
C THR A 171 17.16 21.97 -8.70
N TYR A 172 18.36 22.00 -9.25
CA TYR A 172 19.62 21.92 -8.49
C TYR A 172 19.74 22.98 -7.38
N ALA A 173 19.03 24.10 -7.52
CA ALA A 173 19.04 25.19 -6.54
C ALA A 173 18.29 24.86 -5.24
N ASN A 174 17.50 23.79 -5.24
CA ASN A 174 16.60 23.42 -4.17
C ASN A 174 17.12 22.25 -3.32
N ALA A 175 18.43 22.13 -3.20
CA ALA A 175 19.05 21.14 -2.30
C ALA A 175 18.52 21.34 -0.86
N MET A 176 18.18 20.23 -0.20
CA MET A 176 17.54 20.25 1.12
C MET A 176 18.02 19.07 1.98
N GLN A 177 17.78 19.13 3.28
CA GLN A 177 18.22 18.12 4.22
C GLN A 177 17.18 17.93 5.32
N ALA A 178 16.72 16.70 5.50
CA ALA A 178 15.96 16.27 6.65
C ALA A 178 16.94 15.74 7.71
N ALA A 179 17.24 16.58 8.69
CA ALA A 179 17.99 16.20 9.88
C ALA A 179 17.74 17.25 10.96
N PRO A 180 17.77 16.88 12.24
CA PRO A 180 17.87 17.86 13.30
C PRO A 180 19.21 18.61 13.19
N GLU A 181 19.36 19.63 13.98
CA GLU A 181 20.63 20.33 14.13
C GLU A 181 21.72 19.31 14.55
N GLY A 182 22.66 19.02 13.66
CA GLY A 182 23.65 17.96 13.81
C GLY A 182 23.32 16.66 13.06
N ASP A 183 23.97 15.59 13.44
CA ASP A 183 23.75 14.27 12.86
C ASP A 183 22.53 13.57 13.48
N TRP A 184 21.74 12.92 12.68
CA TRP A 184 20.53 12.19 13.11
C TRP A 184 20.85 10.98 13.98
N GLY A 185 21.99 10.33 13.73
CA GLY A 185 22.50 9.23 14.53
C GLY A 185 21.61 7.98 14.51
N LEU A 186 20.79 7.80 13.47
CA LEU A 186 19.94 6.62 13.36
C LEU A 186 20.79 5.40 13.02
N SER A 187 20.69 4.36 13.85
CA SER A 187 21.28 3.05 13.61
C SER A 187 20.16 2.04 13.42
N LEU A 188 19.84 1.72 12.16
CA LEU A 188 18.66 0.97 11.77
C LEU A 188 19.03 -0.45 11.34
N THR A 189 18.60 -1.45 12.10
CA THR A 189 18.68 -2.86 11.67
C THR A 189 17.63 -3.20 10.60
N ASN A 190 16.59 -2.39 10.54
CA ASN A 190 15.53 -2.51 9.54
C ASN A 190 15.13 -1.10 9.10
N TYR A 191 14.95 -0.89 7.81
CA TYR A 191 14.33 0.35 7.35
C TYR A 191 13.57 0.15 6.04
N THR A 192 12.68 1.11 5.76
CA THR A 192 12.09 1.32 4.44
C THR A 192 12.12 2.81 4.15
N LEU A 193 12.70 3.19 3.02
CA LEU A 193 12.60 4.52 2.44
C LEU A 193 11.73 4.42 1.19
N GLU A 194 10.64 5.21 1.11
CA GLU A 194 9.72 5.19 -0.03
C GLU A 194 9.34 6.62 -0.46
N TRP A 195 9.08 6.81 -1.77
CA TRP A 195 8.77 8.12 -2.34
C TRP A 195 8.14 8.02 -3.73
N TRP A 196 7.43 9.07 -4.15
CA TRP A 196 7.06 9.32 -5.53
C TRP A 196 8.02 10.31 -6.18
N VAL A 197 8.41 10.05 -7.42
CA VAL A 197 9.31 10.92 -8.18
C VAL A 197 8.95 10.93 -9.66
N LYS A 198 9.10 12.12 -10.28
CA LYS A 198 8.97 12.31 -11.72
C LYS A 198 10.10 13.24 -12.19
N MET A 199 10.97 12.72 -13.06
CA MET A 199 12.04 13.49 -13.67
C MET A 199 11.59 14.08 -15.01
N SER A 200 11.91 15.35 -15.27
CA SER A 200 11.60 15.98 -16.56
C SER A 200 12.44 15.42 -17.73
N ASN A 201 13.61 14.89 -17.40
CA ASN A 201 14.52 14.25 -18.37
C ASN A 201 15.59 13.45 -17.57
N PHE A 202 16.46 12.73 -18.29
CA PHE A 202 17.63 12.03 -17.80
C PHE A 202 18.87 12.47 -18.60
N SER A 203 19.10 13.80 -18.63
CA SER A 203 20.09 14.43 -19.53
C SER A 203 21.54 14.17 -19.13
N ILE A 204 21.78 13.83 -17.86
CA ILE A 204 23.12 13.58 -17.32
C ILE A 204 23.08 12.50 -16.23
N ASN A 205 24.20 11.85 -15.99
CA ASN A 205 24.36 10.92 -14.89
C ASN A 205 24.43 11.64 -13.52
N ASN A 206 24.29 10.86 -12.45
CA ASN A 206 24.51 11.29 -11.07
C ASN A 206 23.54 12.37 -10.57
N GLN A 207 22.28 12.35 -11.01
CA GLN A 207 21.25 13.22 -10.47
C GLN A 207 20.74 12.63 -9.14
N ALA A 208 21.37 13.04 -8.00
CA ALA A 208 21.10 12.46 -6.70
C ALA A 208 19.79 12.95 -6.08
N ILE A 209 18.87 12.00 -5.86
CA ILE A 209 17.59 12.25 -5.17
C ILE A 209 17.78 12.18 -3.66
N PHE A 210 18.50 11.17 -3.16
CA PHE A 210 18.80 11.02 -1.74
C PHE A 210 20.28 10.72 -1.50
N ASN A 211 20.79 11.24 -0.40
CA ASN A 211 22.15 10.97 0.07
C ASN A 211 22.21 10.99 1.61
N SER A 212 22.82 9.99 2.20
CA SER A 212 23.07 9.90 3.63
C SER A 212 24.38 9.18 3.92
N GLY A 213 25.44 9.95 4.22
CA GLY A 213 26.72 9.37 4.64
C GLY A 213 27.66 8.98 3.50
N SER A 214 28.64 8.14 3.81
CA SER A 214 29.68 7.65 2.91
C SER A 214 30.24 6.30 3.38
N GLY A 215 30.93 5.58 2.50
CA GLY A 215 31.49 4.26 2.79
C GLY A 215 30.43 3.18 2.89
N ASP A 216 30.62 2.20 3.77
CA ASP A 216 29.72 1.05 3.92
C ASP A 216 28.34 1.43 4.46
N SER A 217 28.25 2.58 5.12
CA SER A 217 26.97 3.17 5.56
C SER A 217 26.42 4.19 4.58
N GLU A 218 26.89 4.24 3.34
CA GLU A 218 26.34 5.11 2.31
C GLU A 218 24.93 4.65 1.93
N LEU A 219 23.99 5.59 1.90
CA LEU A 219 22.73 5.47 1.20
C LEU A 219 22.72 6.57 0.14
N TYR A 220 23.05 6.22 -1.10
CA TYR A 220 23.13 7.15 -2.21
C TYR A 220 22.25 6.69 -3.35
N ILE A 221 21.22 7.46 -3.64
CA ILE A 221 20.17 7.14 -4.61
C ILE A 221 20.20 8.22 -5.69
N ARG A 222 20.45 7.81 -6.94
CA ARG A 222 20.60 8.74 -8.06
C ARG A 222 20.00 8.20 -9.34
N PHE A 223 19.71 9.08 -10.25
CA PHE A 223 19.46 8.73 -11.65
C PHE A 223 20.75 8.82 -12.45
N GLY A 224 20.98 7.77 -13.27
CA GLY A 224 22.11 7.67 -14.17
C GLY A 224 23.45 7.31 -13.52
N ASP A 225 24.16 6.46 -14.24
CA ASP A 225 25.57 6.14 -14.09
C ASP A 225 26.16 5.91 -15.49
N LEU A 226 27.42 5.47 -15.59
CA LEU A 226 28.12 5.33 -16.86
C LEU A 226 27.73 4.04 -17.61
N VAL A 227 26.46 3.92 -18.04
CA VAL A 227 25.97 2.81 -18.86
C VAL A 227 25.87 3.25 -20.31
N TYR A 228 26.61 2.57 -21.20
CA TYR A 228 26.60 2.86 -22.62
C TYR A 228 25.33 2.36 -23.31
N SER A 229 24.83 3.17 -24.24
CA SER A 229 23.77 2.74 -25.16
C SER A 229 24.28 1.64 -26.09
N ASN A 230 23.44 0.64 -26.33
CA ASN A 230 23.67 -0.37 -27.37
C ASN A 230 23.50 0.21 -28.80
N GLN A 231 22.93 1.43 -28.91
CA GLN A 231 22.78 2.12 -30.20
C GLN A 231 24.04 2.91 -30.50
N SER A 232 24.65 2.62 -31.63
CA SER A 232 25.86 3.29 -32.09
C SER A 232 25.68 4.83 -32.15
N GLY A 233 26.58 5.58 -31.52
CA GLY A 233 26.57 7.04 -31.48
C GLY A 233 25.67 7.68 -30.44
N SER A 234 24.93 6.92 -29.63
CA SER A 234 23.96 7.46 -28.65
C SER A 234 24.56 7.80 -27.27
N GLY A 235 25.84 7.46 -27.01
CA GLY A 235 26.51 7.78 -25.74
C GLY A 235 25.97 7.03 -24.53
N TYR A 236 25.97 7.70 -23.38
CA TYR A 236 25.49 7.10 -22.13
C TYR A 236 23.97 7.23 -21.95
N LEU A 237 23.38 6.20 -21.37
CA LEU A 237 21.99 6.20 -20.92
C LEU A 237 21.96 6.49 -19.42
N ASN A 238 21.10 7.43 -19.01
CA ASN A 238 20.98 7.87 -17.62
C ASN A 238 19.59 7.64 -17.04
N ASN A 239 18.70 7.00 -17.79
CA ASN A 239 17.30 6.79 -17.45
C ASN A 239 17.08 5.50 -16.62
N PHE A 240 17.82 5.36 -15.54
CA PHE A 240 17.66 4.31 -14.55
C PHE A 240 18.00 4.85 -13.16
N LEU A 241 17.39 4.27 -12.13
CA LEU A 241 17.69 4.61 -10.74
C LEU A 241 18.75 3.64 -10.22
N GLN A 242 19.84 4.16 -9.67
CA GLN A 242 20.86 3.39 -8.97
C GLN A 242 20.81 3.67 -7.48
N VAL A 243 20.97 2.62 -6.69
CA VAL A 243 21.09 2.66 -5.24
C VAL A 243 22.45 2.11 -4.85
N LYS A 244 23.23 2.93 -4.14
CA LYS A 244 24.43 2.49 -3.41
C LYS A 244 24.08 2.39 -1.94
N THR A 245 24.35 1.25 -1.35
CA THR A 245 24.07 1.00 0.06
C THR A 245 24.89 -0.19 0.56
N MET A 246 25.26 -0.18 1.84
CA MET A 246 25.93 -1.30 2.53
C MET A 246 27.15 -1.86 1.76
N GLY A 247 27.96 -0.98 1.17
CA GLY A 247 29.18 -1.34 0.44
C GLY A 247 28.97 -1.90 -0.97
N GLY A 248 27.71 -1.95 -1.46
CA GLY A 248 27.36 -2.44 -2.79
C GLY A 248 26.47 -1.47 -3.55
N GLN A 249 26.01 -1.91 -4.72
CA GLN A 249 25.07 -1.16 -5.53
C GLN A 249 24.14 -2.08 -6.32
N PHE A 250 22.94 -1.60 -6.63
CA PHE A 250 21.96 -2.25 -7.50
C PHE A 250 21.07 -1.17 -8.13
N ASP A 251 20.28 -1.51 -9.12
CA ASP A 251 19.54 -0.52 -9.92
C ASP A 251 18.22 -1.07 -10.48
N THR A 252 17.53 -0.26 -11.28
CA THR A 252 16.25 -0.60 -11.91
C THR A 252 16.38 -1.48 -13.17
N GLY A 253 17.57 -1.99 -13.46
CA GLY A 253 17.88 -2.84 -14.61
C GLY A 253 18.54 -2.10 -15.77
N ASP A 254 18.84 -2.84 -16.84
CA ASP A 254 19.52 -2.31 -18.02
C ASP A 254 18.66 -1.24 -18.72
N PRO A 255 19.11 0.02 -18.80
CA PRO A 255 18.35 1.09 -19.44
C PRO A 255 18.21 0.91 -20.95
N ASN A 256 18.97 0.04 -21.59
CA ASN A 256 18.78 -0.32 -23.00
C ASN A 256 17.49 -1.10 -23.26
N THR A 257 16.98 -1.80 -22.26
CA THR A 257 15.81 -2.68 -22.38
C THR A 257 14.63 -2.25 -21.49
N SER A 258 14.90 -1.59 -20.36
CA SER A 258 13.91 -1.27 -19.34
C SER A 258 14.09 0.13 -18.76
N GLY A 259 14.61 1.07 -19.55
CA GLY A 259 14.84 2.44 -19.13
C GLY A 259 13.58 3.16 -18.66
N LEU A 260 13.77 4.05 -17.71
CA LEU A 260 12.69 4.92 -17.19
C LEU A 260 12.35 5.99 -18.22
N GLU A 261 11.08 6.39 -18.25
CA GLU A 261 10.58 7.42 -19.14
C GLU A 261 10.54 8.79 -18.46
N ALA A 262 10.93 9.83 -19.20
CA ALA A 262 10.82 11.20 -18.73
C ALA A 262 9.35 11.63 -18.58
N ASN A 263 9.06 12.46 -17.60
CA ASN A 263 7.72 12.95 -17.27
C ASN A 263 6.71 11.86 -16.83
N VAL A 264 7.20 10.69 -16.46
CA VAL A 264 6.39 9.61 -15.88
C VAL A 264 6.60 9.54 -14.37
N TRP A 265 5.52 9.39 -13.62
CA TRP A 265 5.56 9.15 -12.19
C TRP A 265 5.97 7.72 -11.87
N TYR A 266 6.94 7.57 -10.98
CA TYR A 266 7.36 6.30 -10.42
C TYR A 266 7.30 6.36 -8.89
N HIS A 267 6.73 5.33 -8.28
CA HIS A 267 6.90 5.07 -6.87
C HIS A 267 8.10 4.13 -6.68
N PHE A 268 9.06 4.56 -5.89
CA PHE A 268 10.17 3.71 -5.47
C PHE A 268 10.11 3.45 -3.97
N ALA A 269 10.58 2.28 -3.58
CA ALA A 269 10.88 1.98 -2.19
C ALA A 269 12.15 1.14 -2.09
N ILE A 270 12.91 1.36 -1.03
CA ILE A 270 14.06 0.55 -0.67
C ILE A 270 13.81 0.02 0.72
N THR A 271 13.91 -1.29 0.89
CA THR A 271 13.87 -1.94 2.19
C THR A 271 15.22 -2.52 2.55
N TYR A 272 15.53 -2.57 3.83
CA TYR A 272 16.69 -3.28 4.37
C TYR A 272 16.31 -4.10 5.59
N ASP A 273 16.87 -5.29 5.65
CA ASP A 273 16.77 -6.22 6.79
C ASP A 273 18.16 -6.73 7.16
N ALA A 274 18.70 -6.29 8.28
CA ALA A 274 20.02 -6.69 8.76
C ALA A 274 20.08 -8.17 9.14
N ALA A 275 18.96 -8.80 9.53
CA ALA A 275 18.94 -10.22 9.88
C ALA A 275 19.27 -11.11 8.69
N SER A 276 18.92 -10.70 7.48
CA SER A 276 19.28 -11.36 6.23
C SER A 276 20.41 -10.66 5.47
N GLY A 277 20.77 -9.42 5.85
CA GLY A 277 21.68 -8.55 5.11
C GLY A 277 21.12 -8.10 3.77
N THR A 278 19.80 -8.18 3.56
CA THR A 278 19.18 -7.97 2.24
C THR A 278 18.60 -6.57 2.12
N SER A 279 19.02 -5.85 1.07
CA SER A 279 18.35 -4.66 0.56
C SER A 279 17.51 -5.01 -0.66
N THR A 280 16.28 -4.49 -0.76
CA THR A 280 15.39 -4.75 -1.90
C THR A 280 14.86 -3.43 -2.48
N LEU A 281 14.95 -3.27 -3.80
CA LEU A 281 14.40 -2.14 -4.54
C LEU A 281 13.04 -2.51 -5.13
N TYR A 282 12.07 -1.64 -4.89
CA TYR A 282 10.72 -1.75 -5.45
C TYR A 282 10.46 -0.60 -6.44
N LYS A 283 9.80 -0.92 -7.56
CA LYS A 283 9.25 0.06 -8.51
C LYS A 283 7.75 -0.20 -8.64
N ASN A 284 6.94 0.82 -8.35
CA ASN A 284 5.48 0.76 -8.40
C ASN A 284 4.91 -0.44 -7.60
N GLY A 285 5.44 -0.65 -6.38
CA GLY A 285 5.03 -1.71 -5.48
C GLY A 285 5.51 -3.12 -5.83
N THR A 286 6.31 -3.29 -6.87
CA THR A 286 6.88 -4.58 -7.29
C THR A 286 8.38 -4.61 -7.01
N ALA A 287 8.86 -5.66 -6.33
CA ALA A 287 10.28 -5.89 -6.13
C ALA A 287 10.96 -6.18 -7.47
N ILE A 288 12.02 -5.44 -7.79
CA ILE A 288 12.72 -5.52 -9.10
C ILE A 288 14.19 -5.88 -8.99
N ALA A 289 14.83 -5.60 -7.86
CA ALA A 289 16.23 -5.90 -7.62
C ALA A 289 16.51 -6.11 -6.14
N SER A 290 17.56 -6.83 -5.81
CA SER A 290 18.04 -7.00 -4.44
C SER A 290 19.56 -7.03 -4.38
N LEU A 291 20.10 -6.64 -3.22
CA LEU A 291 21.52 -6.68 -2.88
C LEU A 291 21.67 -7.40 -1.55
N THR A 292 22.59 -8.35 -1.46
CA THR A 292 22.95 -8.99 -0.19
C THR A 292 24.29 -8.45 0.28
N SER A 293 24.32 -8.00 1.51
CA SER A 293 25.49 -7.47 2.23
C SER A 293 25.78 -8.30 3.48
N ALA A 294 26.68 -7.84 4.34
CA ALA A 294 27.01 -8.51 5.59
C ALA A 294 25.79 -8.54 6.54
N VAL A 295 25.51 -9.73 7.07
CA VAL A 295 24.42 -9.97 8.02
C VAL A 295 24.70 -9.27 9.35
N GLY A 296 23.67 -8.72 9.97
CA GLY A 296 23.73 -8.10 11.30
C GLY A 296 24.26 -6.68 11.34
N GLN A 297 24.62 -6.08 10.19
CA GLN A 297 25.11 -4.70 10.15
C GLN A 297 23.96 -3.71 10.10
N PRO A 298 23.88 -2.71 11.01
CA PRO A 298 22.90 -1.66 10.92
C PRO A 298 23.27 -0.65 9.84
N MET A 299 22.25 -0.06 9.19
CA MET A 299 22.41 1.14 8.37
C MET A 299 22.50 2.36 9.28
N ILE A 300 23.51 3.19 9.08
CA ILE A 300 23.66 4.46 9.79
C ILE A 300 23.13 5.60 8.91
N ILE A 301 22.10 6.28 9.39
CA ILE A 301 21.50 7.44 8.72
C ILE A 301 21.67 8.66 9.62
N ASN A 302 22.61 9.54 9.29
CA ASN A 302 22.84 10.77 10.06
C ASN A 302 22.00 11.94 9.57
N LYS A 303 21.63 11.93 8.29
CA LYS A 303 20.80 12.94 7.63
C LYS A 303 20.23 12.32 6.36
N LEU A 304 19.20 12.92 5.82
CA LEU A 304 18.67 12.58 4.50
C LEU A 304 18.72 13.84 3.64
N GLN A 305 19.78 13.96 2.83
CA GLN A 305 19.89 15.04 1.84
C GLN A 305 19.05 14.68 0.61
N MET A 306 18.38 15.66 0.04
CA MET A 306 17.55 15.49 -1.16
C MET A 306 17.97 16.51 -2.22
N VAL A 307 17.89 16.12 -3.50
CA VAL A 307 18.27 16.97 -4.66
C VAL A 307 19.70 17.52 -4.49
N SER A 308 20.65 16.66 -4.13
CA SER A 308 21.89 17.08 -3.46
C SER A 308 23.14 17.11 -4.34
N SER A 309 23.06 16.69 -5.64
CA SER A 309 24.28 16.59 -6.47
C SER A 309 24.73 17.92 -7.13
N GLY A 310 24.01 19.01 -6.86
CA GLY A 310 24.39 20.36 -7.30
C GLY A 310 24.27 20.61 -8.81
N GLN A 311 24.57 21.84 -9.24
CA GLN A 311 24.39 22.32 -10.61
C GLN A 311 25.12 21.47 -11.66
N GLN A 312 26.26 20.91 -11.32
CA GLN A 312 27.05 20.12 -12.26
C GLN A 312 26.33 18.83 -12.68
N TYR A 313 25.65 18.18 -11.74
CA TYR A 313 25.05 16.87 -11.95
C TYR A 313 23.52 16.85 -11.86
N PHE A 314 22.88 17.76 -11.15
CA PHE A 314 21.42 17.84 -11.08
C PHE A 314 20.92 18.87 -12.09
N ARG A 315 20.73 18.47 -13.36
CA ARG A 315 20.40 19.40 -14.46
C ARG A 315 18.93 19.41 -14.83
N ASP A 316 18.22 18.31 -14.54
CA ASP A 316 16.83 18.18 -14.90
C ASP A 316 15.93 18.59 -13.73
N LYS A 317 14.65 18.83 -14.00
CA LYS A 317 13.67 19.13 -12.97
C LYS A 317 13.16 17.84 -12.36
N CYS A 318 12.93 17.87 -11.04
CA CYS A 318 12.43 16.75 -10.26
C CYS A 318 11.16 17.14 -9.52
N GLU A 319 10.09 16.43 -9.73
CA GLU A 319 8.92 16.47 -8.87
C GLU A 319 9.03 15.31 -7.87
N LEU A 320 8.95 15.63 -6.58
CA LEU A 320 9.18 14.68 -5.48
C LEU A 320 8.12 14.88 -4.41
N CYS A 321 7.53 13.79 -3.91
CA CYS A 321 6.57 13.84 -2.82
C CYS A 321 6.45 12.50 -2.10
N GLN A 322 5.69 12.49 -1.00
CA GLN A 322 5.38 11.30 -0.21
C GLN A 322 6.65 10.57 0.27
N VAL A 323 7.66 11.33 0.69
CA VAL A 323 8.92 10.77 1.21
C VAL A 323 8.67 10.24 2.62
N ARG A 324 8.86 8.93 2.81
CA ARG A 324 8.60 8.23 4.07
C ARG A 324 9.79 7.38 4.47
N LEU A 325 10.30 7.57 5.68
CA LEU A 325 11.34 6.72 6.27
C LEU A 325 10.76 5.98 7.47
N TRP A 326 10.85 4.66 7.42
CA TRP A 326 10.37 3.75 8.45
C TRP A 326 11.54 3.03 9.11
N ASN A 327 11.42 2.68 10.39
CA ASN A 327 12.39 1.83 11.11
C ASN A 327 12.05 0.33 11.04
N VAL A 328 11.28 -0.07 10.05
CA VAL A 328 10.88 -1.47 9.79
C VAL A 328 11.04 -1.81 8.32
N THR A 329 11.26 -3.09 8.02
CA THR A 329 11.22 -3.65 6.67
C THR A 329 9.76 -3.87 6.28
N ARG A 330 9.20 -3.02 5.41
CA ARG A 330 7.83 -3.16 4.92
C ARG A 330 7.73 -4.25 3.86
N THR A 331 6.63 -4.99 3.88
CA THR A 331 6.35 -6.00 2.88
C THR A 331 5.93 -5.38 1.53
N ALA A 332 6.09 -6.13 0.43
CA ALA A 332 5.61 -5.71 -0.89
C ALA A 332 4.12 -5.30 -0.89
N ASN A 333 3.29 -6.04 -0.14
CA ASN A 333 1.87 -5.72 0.02
C ASN A 333 1.63 -4.39 0.74
N GLN A 334 2.36 -4.11 1.81
CA GLN A 334 2.25 -2.84 2.54
C GLN A 334 2.67 -1.66 1.65
N ILE A 335 3.78 -1.79 0.92
CA ILE A 335 4.25 -0.78 -0.04
C ILE A 335 3.19 -0.56 -1.12
N LYS A 336 2.74 -1.62 -1.79
CA LYS A 336 1.76 -1.55 -2.89
C LYS A 336 0.42 -0.96 -2.45
N LYS A 337 -0.10 -1.35 -1.28
CA LYS A 337 -1.39 -0.86 -0.77
C LYS A 337 -1.35 0.61 -0.33
N ASN A 338 -0.17 1.11 0.08
CA ASN A 338 -0.05 2.45 0.66
C ASN A 338 0.57 3.49 -0.28
N MET A 339 1.07 3.12 -1.47
CA MET A 339 1.72 4.09 -2.36
C MET A 339 0.76 5.15 -2.91
N TYR A 340 -0.54 4.84 -3.00
CA TYR A 340 -1.58 5.77 -3.47
C TYR A 340 -2.39 6.44 -2.35
N LYS A 341 -1.94 6.32 -1.10
CA LYS A 341 -2.66 6.80 0.09
C LYS A 341 -1.71 7.55 1.01
N GLU A 342 -2.24 8.45 1.80
CA GLU A 342 -1.54 8.90 3.00
C GLU A 342 -1.45 7.74 3.99
N VAL A 343 -0.39 7.75 4.79
CA VAL A 343 -0.20 6.76 5.87
C VAL A 343 -0.45 7.43 7.22
N ASN A 344 -0.75 6.62 8.23
CA ASN A 344 -0.98 7.14 9.58
C ASN A 344 0.27 7.86 10.11
N TYR A 345 0.17 9.16 10.34
CA TYR A 345 1.27 10.02 10.82
C TYR A 345 1.79 9.63 12.20
N THR A 346 0.95 9.01 13.02
CA THR A 346 1.27 8.60 14.40
C THR A 346 1.79 7.16 14.52
N ASP A 347 2.10 6.50 13.39
CA ASP A 347 2.72 5.17 13.44
C ASP A 347 4.12 5.29 14.05
N LYS A 348 4.35 4.59 15.16
CA LYS A 348 5.62 4.62 15.91
C LYS A 348 6.84 4.15 15.11
N ASN A 349 6.61 3.45 14.02
CA ASN A 349 7.67 2.98 13.13
C ASN A 349 7.99 4.00 12.01
N LEU A 350 7.21 5.07 11.89
CA LEU A 350 7.42 6.12 10.90
C LEU A 350 8.35 7.20 11.50
N ILE A 351 9.59 7.26 11.02
CA ILE A 351 10.62 8.19 11.51
C ILE A 351 10.43 9.57 10.91
N LEU A 352 10.17 9.62 9.59
CA LEU A 352 10.00 10.83 8.80
C LEU A 352 8.86 10.63 7.81
N TYR A 353 8.01 11.62 7.67
CA TYR A 353 7.04 11.68 6.58
C TYR A 353 6.89 13.11 6.07
N LEU A 354 7.37 13.32 4.85
CA LEU A 354 7.22 14.57 4.10
C LEU A 354 6.21 14.33 2.98
N PRO A 355 4.92 14.67 3.15
CA PRO A 355 3.94 14.63 2.06
C PRO A 355 4.35 15.54 0.91
N MET A 356 4.99 16.68 1.22
CA MET A 356 5.36 17.76 0.29
C MET A 356 4.13 18.28 -0.45
N ASN A 357 3.13 18.69 0.32
CA ASN A 357 1.81 19.12 -0.18
C ASN A 357 1.38 20.52 0.28
N GLU A 358 2.32 21.31 0.78
CA GLU A 358 2.07 22.63 1.36
C GLU A 358 1.56 23.67 0.36
N GLY A 359 1.84 23.47 -0.94
CA GLY A 359 1.36 24.33 -2.03
C GLY A 359 2.21 25.59 -2.26
N GLU A 360 1.76 26.40 -3.21
CA GLU A 360 2.47 27.57 -3.73
C GLU A 360 2.86 28.55 -2.63
N GLY A 361 4.08 29.09 -2.72
CA GLY A 361 4.63 30.07 -1.78
C GLY A 361 5.28 29.47 -0.53
N ASN A 362 5.11 28.17 -0.27
CA ASN A 362 5.77 27.52 0.87
C ASN A 362 7.17 27.05 0.50
N THR A 363 8.13 27.29 1.42
CA THR A 363 9.53 26.89 1.30
C THR A 363 9.95 25.91 2.39
N THR A 364 9.06 25.62 3.34
CA THR A 364 9.26 24.63 4.39
C THR A 364 8.35 23.44 4.14
N LEU A 365 8.94 22.25 4.00
CA LEU A 365 8.25 20.99 3.87
C LEU A 365 8.11 20.37 5.26
N LYS A 366 6.88 20.06 5.66
CA LYS A 366 6.57 19.61 7.02
C LYS A 366 6.77 18.12 7.21
N ASP A 367 7.48 17.76 8.27
CA ASP A 367 7.44 16.41 8.81
C ASP A 367 6.16 16.21 9.63
N VAL A 368 5.18 15.56 9.04
CA VAL A 368 3.85 15.39 9.68
C VAL A 368 3.85 14.34 10.79
N THR A 369 4.95 13.64 11.04
CA THR A 369 5.07 12.68 12.16
C THR A 369 5.11 13.35 13.53
N GLY A 370 5.47 14.62 13.56
CA GLY A 370 5.72 15.35 14.81
C GLY A 370 7.11 15.11 15.41
N ASN A 371 7.99 14.38 14.73
CA ASN A 371 9.37 14.14 15.18
C ASN A 371 10.30 15.34 15.00
N GLY A 372 9.83 16.40 14.34
CA GLY A 372 10.57 17.69 14.25
C GLY A 372 11.60 17.74 13.12
N HIS A 373 11.42 16.96 12.06
CA HIS A 373 12.33 16.91 10.92
C HIS A 373 11.85 17.74 9.72
N ASP A 374 11.23 18.88 9.99
CA ASP A 374 10.84 19.84 8.94
C ASP A 374 12.03 20.17 8.05
N VAL A 375 11.79 20.32 6.76
CA VAL A 375 12.83 20.55 5.76
C VAL A 375 12.67 21.94 5.15
N GLN A 376 13.70 22.75 5.27
CA GLN A 376 13.76 24.01 4.54
C GLN A 376 14.32 23.75 3.14
N VAL A 377 13.57 24.12 2.11
CA VAL A 377 14.03 24.04 0.72
C VAL A 377 15.10 25.09 0.50
N GLY A 378 16.25 24.66 0.01
CA GLY A 378 17.34 25.55 -0.35
C GLY A 378 16.93 26.49 -1.49
N ASN A 379 17.37 27.73 -1.41
CA ASN A 379 17.25 28.70 -2.50
C ASN A 379 18.64 29.25 -2.80
N MET A 380 19.17 28.91 -3.95
CA MET A 380 20.49 29.38 -4.40
C MET A 380 20.39 30.49 -5.45
N SER A 381 19.20 31.02 -5.73
CA SER A 381 19.05 32.17 -6.61
C SER A 381 19.63 33.41 -5.94
N SER A 382 20.49 34.12 -6.66
CA SER A 382 21.14 35.35 -6.16
C SER A 382 20.19 36.51 -5.85
N ASP A 383 18.96 36.43 -6.36
CA ASP A 383 17.88 37.42 -6.16
C ASP A 383 16.90 37.04 -5.05
N GLY A 384 17.13 35.92 -4.34
CA GLY A 384 16.27 35.47 -3.24
C GLY A 384 14.93 34.87 -3.67
N SER A 385 14.66 34.73 -4.98
CA SER A 385 13.44 34.11 -5.46
C SER A 385 13.48 32.58 -5.26
N SER A 386 12.36 31.99 -4.81
CA SER A 386 12.23 30.54 -4.82
C SER A 386 12.19 30.05 -6.26
N SER A 387 13.13 29.20 -6.63
CA SER A 387 13.29 28.73 -8.02
C SER A 387 12.42 27.49 -8.33
N PHE A 388 11.51 27.10 -7.47
CA PHE A 388 10.64 25.94 -7.69
C PHE A 388 9.16 26.34 -7.75
N THR A 389 8.38 25.52 -8.44
CA THR A 389 6.94 25.71 -8.67
C THR A 389 6.18 24.51 -8.14
N TRP A 390 4.86 24.67 -8.02
CA TRP A 390 3.96 23.60 -7.58
C TRP A 390 2.99 23.23 -8.70
N ALA A 391 2.57 21.98 -8.73
CA ALA A 391 1.50 21.49 -9.60
C ALA A 391 0.68 20.44 -8.86
N THR A 392 -0.62 20.43 -9.06
CA THR A 392 -1.51 19.45 -8.41
C THR A 392 -1.56 18.17 -9.23
N TYR A 393 -1.39 17.03 -8.56
CA TYR A 393 -1.48 15.69 -9.13
C TYR A 393 -2.46 14.83 -8.36
N SER A 394 -3.11 13.93 -9.09
CA SER A 394 -3.91 12.85 -8.53
C SER A 394 -3.20 11.53 -8.79
N PHE A 395 -2.91 10.79 -7.72
CA PHE A 395 -2.30 9.47 -7.76
C PHE A 395 -3.41 8.44 -7.54
N ALA A 396 -3.72 7.68 -8.57
CA ALA A 396 -4.73 6.63 -8.54
C ALA A 396 -4.16 5.33 -9.12
N GLN A 397 -4.74 4.19 -8.69
CA GLN A 397 -4.42 2.88 -9.27
C GLN A 397 -4.89 2.76 -10.71
#